data_036412d646e0bc08b23d946c601db03c
#
_entry.id   036412d646e0bc08b23d946c601db03c
#
_cell.length_a   1.000
_cell.length_b   1.000
_cell.length_c   1.000
_cell.angle_alpha   90.00
_cell.angle_beta   90.00
_cell.angle_gamma   90.00
#
_symmetry.space_group_name_H-M   'P 1'
#
loop_
_entity.id
_entity.type
_entity.pdbx_description
1 polymer ?
#
loop_
_entity_poly.entity_id
_entity_poly.type
_entity_poly.pdbx_seq_one_letter_code
_entity_poly.pdbx_strand_id
1 'polypeptide(L)'
;MVERGGSGVPGGRRKQRVSMADVAKRAGVSSQTVSRVSNGHPGVISSTREQVLAAMRELGYRPNSAARALRYGQFNTIGVILFSLSSTGNSRTVEAIATHAAAEGYAITLIPIDVPTQDNVLGAFTRMGELAVDAVIVIMEIHLLDTGTVQLPPGVHVVVVDSDAGDRYSVVDTDQADGARQAVQHLLDLGHRTVWHVTGPQASFAGQRRTQAWRAVLREAGRPVPPALYGDWSAESGYAAGLVLAEPPDCTAVFAANDQMALGLLRAFHERGLSVPHDVSVVGFDDIPDAAYFVPPLTTVHQDFAEVGHRCVQKVLQQIRAGEGGQPGTDLVPTSLVVRSSTAPPAHAAHARRGGRL
;
A
#
# COMPACT_ATOMS: atom_id res chain seq x y z
N MET A 1 11.43 39.41 60.66
CA MET A 1 12.11 40.23 59.64
C MET A 1 12.95 39.27 58.83
N VAL A 2 12.38 38.76 57.73
CA VAL A 2 13.11 37.87 56.81
C VAL A 2 12.74 38.32 55.40
N GLU A 3 13.72 38.88 54.71
CA GLU A 3 13.63 39.38 53.35
C GLU A 3 13.45 38.19 52.36
N ARG A 4 12.45 38.29 51.48
CA ARG A 4 12.32 37.38 50.35
C ARG A 4 13.05 37.97 49.15
N GLY A 5 14.21 37.37 48.82
CA GLY A 5 14.91 37.64 47.59
C GLY A 5 14.14 37.09 46.40
N GLY A 6 13.66 37.95 45.51
CA GLY A 6 13.06 37.56 44.22
C GLY A 6 14.18 37.24 43.21
N SER A 7 14.30 35.98 42.82
CA SER A 7 15.10 35.60 41.68
C SER A 7 14.28 35.74 40.40
N GLY A 8 14.52 36.83 39.65
CA GLY A 8 14.01 37.04 38.32
C GLY A 8 14.68 36.05 37.35
N VAL A 9 13.87 35.16 36.76
CA VAL A 9 14.27 34.31 35.65
C VAL A 9 14.42 35.19 34.39
N PRO A 10 15.58 35.21 33.71
CA PRO A 10 15.73 36.01 32.52
C PRO A 10 14.87 35.42 31.40
N GLY A 11 13.92 36.23 30.93
CA GLY A 11 13.05 35.90 29.80
C GLY A 11 13.89 35.60 28.54
N GLY A 12 13.90 34.35 28.11
CA GLY A 12 14.53 33.92 26.89
C GLY A 12 13.98 34.73 25.71
N ARG A 13 14.84 35.54 25.05
CA ARG A 13 14.52 36.22 23.79
C ARG A 13 14.06 35.15 22.80
N ARG A 14 12.76 35.11 22.43
CA ARG A 14 12.26 34.37 21.28
C ARG A 14 13.12 34.80 20.08
N LYS A 15 13.91 33.89 19.51
CA LYS A 15 14.64 34.10 18.26
C LYS A 15 13.61 34.57 17.22
N GLN A 16 13.72 35.81 16.79
CA GLN A 16 12.83 36.37 15.79
C GLN A 16 12.93 35.54 14.53
N ARG A 17 11.82 34.95 14.09
CA ARG A 17 11.81 34.13 12.87
C ARG A 17 12.18 35.03 11.68
N VAL A 18 13.17 34.59 10.89
CA VAL A 18 13.55 35.28 9.67
C VAL A 18 12.34 35.42 8.75
N SER A 19 12.10 36.65 8.31
CA SER A 19 10.96 37.01 7.46
C SER A 19 11.34 37.06 5.98
N MET A 20 10.34 37.09 5.11
CA MET A 20 10.52 37.32 3.66
C MET A 20 11.19 38.68 3.39
N ALA A 21 10.94 39.67 4.23
CA ALA A 21 11.57 40.99 4.13
C ALA A 21 13.08 40.96 4.42
N ASP A 22 13.52 40.10 5.36
CA ASP A 22 14.95 39.92 5.66
C ASP A 22 15.67 39.27 4.47
N VAL A 23 15.03 38.29 3.82
CA VAL A 23 15.57 37.67 2.58
C VAL A 23 15.64 38.70 1.46
N ALA A 24 14.60 39.52 1.28
CA ALA A 24 14.56 40.57 0.26
C ALA A 24 15.69 41.56 0.46
N LYS A 25 15.91 42.02 1.68
CA LYS A 25 17.00 42.92 2.07
C LYS A 25 18.38 42.29 1.80
N ARG A 26 18.55 41.00 2.15
CA ARG A 26 19.81 40.27 1.97
C ARG A 26 20.12 40.02 0.49
N ALA A 27 19.10 39.72 -0.31
CA ALA A 27 19.22 39.46 -1.75
C ALA A 27 19.15 40.73 -2.61
N GLY A 28 18.96 41.91 -2.05
CA GLY A 28 18.88 43.19 -2.80
C GLY A 28 17.69 43.28 -3.76
N VAL A 29 16.58 42.60 -3.44
CA VAL A 29 15.38 42.57 -4.30
C VAL A 29 14.12 42.90 -3.50
N SER A 30 12.98 43.08 -4.17
CA SER A 30 11.71 43.28 -3.50
C SER A 30 11.17 41.99 -2.83
N SER A 31 10.37 42.11 -1.77
CA SER A 31 9.67 40.99 -1.16
C SER A 31 8.77 40.26 -2.18
N GLN A 32 8.25 40.96 -3.18
CA GLN A 32 7.48 40.36 -4.24
C GLN A 32 8.35 39.44 -5.14
N THR A 33 9.60 39.84 -5.40
CA THR A 33 10.56 39.01 -6.15
C THR A 33 10.92 37.75 -5.32
N VAL A 34 11.16 37.89 -4.00
CA VAL A 34 11.36 36.75 -3.12
C VAL A 34 10.16 35.82 -3.14
N SER A 35 8.93 36.35 -3.07
CA SER A 35 7.71 35.55 -3.18
C SER A 35 7.61 34.80 -4.50
N ARG A 36 7.93 35.45 -5.63
CA ARG A 36 7.92 34.80 -6.95
C ARG A 36 8.94 33.67 -7.04
N VAL A 37 10.16 33.87 -6.53
CA VAL A 37 11.20 32.83 -6.49
C VAL A 37 10.79 31.67 -5.60
N SER A 38 10.27 31.97 -4.39
CA SER A 38 9.77 30.98 -3.43
C SER A 38 8.64 30.09 -3.98
N ASN A 39 7.84 30.64 -4.88
CA ASN A 39 6.71 29.96 -5.52
C ASN A 39 7.04 29.40 -6.91
N GLY A 40 8.31 29.35 -7.32
CA GLY A 40 8.73 28.75 -8.58
C GLY A 40 8.30 29.52 -9.83
N HIS A 41 7.87 30.78 -9.71
CA HIS A 41 7.33 31.56 -10.85
C HIS A 41 8.33 31.63 -12.01
N PRO A 42 7.96 31.31 -13.26
CA PRO A 42 8.88 31.24 -14.40
C PRO A 42 9.43 32.59 -14.82
N GLY A 43 8.77 33.70 -14.49
CA GLY A 43 9.15 35.08 -14.92
C GLY A 43 10.27 35.72 -14.11
N VAL A 44 11.10 34.97 -13.37
CA VAL A 44 12.27 35.49 -12.65
C VAL A 44 13.53 34.98 -13.33
N ILE A 45 14.42 35.91 -13.73
CA ILE A 45 15.70 35.57 -14.38
C ILE A 45 16.58 34.71 -13.48
N SER A 46 17.35 33.78 -14.06
CA SER A 46 18.12 32.77 -13.34
C SER A 46 19.07 33.33 -12.27
N SER A 47 19.80 34.40 -12.60
CA SER A 47 20.72 35.06 -11.66
C SER A 47 20.02 35.61 -10.41
N THR A 48 18.86 36.26 -10.58
CA THR A 48 18.06 36.75 -9.45
C THR A 48 17.48 35.58 -8.63
N ARG A 49 17.07 34.50 -9.28
CA ARG A 49 16.60 33.28 -8.60
C ARG A 49 17.70 32.69 -7.73
N GLU A 50 18.90 32.53 -8.26
CA GLU A 50 20.07 31.99 -7.52
C GLU A 50 20.43 32.86 -6.33
N GLN A 51 20.42 34.18 -6.52
CA GLN A 51 20.71 35.17 -5.47
C GLN A 51 19.70 35.09 -4.31
N VAL A 52 18.43 34.99 -4.62
CA VAL A 52 17.37 34.84 -3.61
C VAL A 52 17.46 33.49 -2.90
N LEU A 53 17.70 32.39 -3.61
CA LEU A 53 17.87 31.06 -3.01
C LEU A 53 19.12 30.99 -2.11
N ALA A 54 20.22 31.67 -2.50
CA ALA A 54 21.40 31.79 -1.67
C ALA A 54 21.10 32.55 -0.37
N ALA A 55 20.41 33.70 -0.46
CA ALA A 55 20.01 34.46 0.72
C ALA A 55 19.06 33.67 1.65
N MET A 56 18.12 32.90 1.09
CA MET A 56 17.24 32.01 1.89
C MET A 56 18.06 30.97 2.66
N ARG A 57 19.03 30.30 2.01
CA ARG A 57 19.91 29.33 2.66
C ARG A 57 20.75 29.94 3.77
N GLU A 58 21.37 31.07 3.50
CA GLU A 58 22.23 31.78 4.44
C GLU A 58 21.47 32.21 5.71
N LEU A 59 20.26 32.74 5.54
CA LEU A 59 19.43 33.20 6.65
C LEU A 59 18.64 32.08 7.35
N GLY A 60 18.66 30.84 6.80
CA GLY A 60 17.82 29.75 7.27
C GLY A 60 16.33 30.02 7.08
N TYR A 61 15.98 30.88 6.11
CA TYR A 61 14.59 31.17 5.82
C TYR A 61 13.89 29.98 5.18
N ARG A 62 12.77 29.59 5.77
CA ARG A 62 11.86 28.58 5.18
C ARG A 62 10.55 29.27 4.82
N PRO A 63 10.09 29.16 3.56
CA PRO A 63 8.77 29.66 3.17
C PRO A 63 7.69 29.13 4.08
N ASN A 64 6.78 29.99 4.53
CA ASN A 64 5.67 29.59 5.35
C ASN A 64 4.60 28.92 4.49
N SER A 65 4.48 27.60 4.55
CA SER A 65 3.48 26.82 3.81
C SER A 65 2.05 27.23 4.18
N ALA A 66 1.78 27.52 5.47
CA ALA A 66 0.46 27.97 5.91
C ALA A 66 0.06 29.33 5.30
N ALA A 67 1.00 30.29 5.20
CA ALA A 67 0.73 31.58 4.55
C ALA A 67 0.51 31.43 3.06
N ARG A 68 1.17 30.45 2.41
CA ARG A 68 0.97 30.10 1.00
C ARG A 68 -0.41 29.49 0.78
N ALA A 69 -0.77 28.53 1.62
CA ALA A 69 -2.07 27.86 1.58
C ALA A 69 -3.25 28.83 1.75
N LEU A 70 -3.15 29.77 2.70
CA LEU A 70 -4.14 30.83 2.87
C LEU A 70 -4.31 31.71 1.62
N ARG A 71 -3.24 31.88 0.83
CA ARG A 71 -3.28 32.74 -0.37
C ARG A 71 -3.77 31.99 -1.61
N TYR A 72 -3.47 30.71 -1.75
CA TYR A 72 -3.74 29.92 -2.95
C TYR A 72 -4.84 28.88 -2.74
N GLY A 73 -5.32 28.68 -1.51
CA GLY A 73 -6.34 27.68 -1.17
C GLY A 73 -5.87 26.24 -1.29
N GLN A 74 -4.54 26.01 -1.40
CA GLN A 74 -3.95 24.67 -1.55
C GLN A 74 -2.75 24.48 -0.62
N PHE A 75 -2.69 23.32 0.03
CA PHE A 75 -1.64 22.97 0.98
C PHE A 75 -0.50 22.16 0.33
N ASN A 76 -0.74 21.64 -0.87
CA ASN A 76 0.13 20.70 -1.58
C ASN A 76 0.50 19.48 -0.69
N THR A 77 -0.51 18.95 0.00
CA THR A 77 -0.35 17.83 0.92
C THR A 77 -1.51 16.86 0.74
N ILE A 78 -1.19 15.58 0.55
CA ILE A 78 -2.14 14.47 0.50
C ILE A 78 -2.07 13.73 1.84
N GLY A 79 -3.22 13.54 2.49
CA GLY A 79 -3.36 12.70 3.65
C GLY A 79 -3.41 11.23 3.25
N VAL A 80 -2.78 10.35 4.02
CA VAL A 80 -2.90 8.89 3.85
C VAL A 80 -3.33 8.30 5.19
N ILE A 81 -4.51 7.67 5.21
CA ILE A 81 -5.05 6.95 6.36
C ILE A 81 -4.92 5.46 6.09
N LEU A 82 -4.36 4.70 7.03
CA LEU A 82 -4.18 3.25 6.89
C LEU A 82 -4.24 2.54 8.24
N PHE A 83 -4.52 1.22 8.22
CA PHE A 83 -4.63 0.42 9.44
C PHE A 83 -3.32 -0.21 9.90
N SER A 84 -2.41 -0.54 9.01
CA SER A 84 -1.14 -1.17 9.37
C SER A 84 -0.07 -0.92 8.33
N LEU A 85 1.14 -0.66 8.80
CA LEU A 85 2.35 -0.65 7.98
C LEU A 85 3.10 -1.99 8.00
N SER A 86 2.67 -2.95 8.81
CA SER A 86 3.32 -4.27 8.89
C SER A 86 3.00 -5.16 7.68
N SER A 87 1.89 -4.91 7.00
CA SER A 87 1.55 -5.57 5.74
C SER A 87 2.46 -5.05 4.61
N THR A 88 3.05 -5.95 3.84
CA THR A 88 3.90 -5.59 2.69
C THR A 88 3.09 -4.82 1.65
N GLY A 89 1.87 -5.23 1.35
CA GLY A 89 0.99 -4.54 0.40
C GLY A 89 0.78 -3.09 0.78
N ASN A 90 0.43 -2.81 2.04
CA ASN A 90 0.21 -1.45 2.53
C ASN A 90 1.48 -0.60 2.45
N SER A 91 2.62 -1.15 2.91
CA SER A 91 3.90 -0.44 2.88
C SER A 91 4.33 -0.08 1.47
N ARG A 92 4.18 -1.00 0.51
CA ARG A 92 4.49 -0.77 -0.90
C ARG A 92 3.55 0.24 -1.54
N THR A 93 2.26 0.17 -1.24
CA THR A 93 1.28 1.14 -1.73
C THR A 93 1.58 2.55 -1.20
N VAL A 94 1.91 2.68 0.09
CA VAL A 94 2.31 3.98 0.69
C VAL A 94 3.59 4.52 0.05
N GLU A 95 4.61 3.68 -0.17
CA GLU A 95 5.84 4.05 -0.85
C GLU A 95 5.56 4.59 -2.26
N ALA A 96 4.71 3.90 -3.02
CA ALA A 96 4.31 4.31 -4.35
C ALA A 96 3.53 5.63 -4.35
N ILE A 97 2.55 5.79 -3.45
CA ILE A 97 1.81 7.05 -3.27
C ILE A 97 2.79 8.19 -2.96
N ALA A 98 3.72 7.99 -2.01
CA ALA A 98 4.69 9.01 -1.62
C ALA A 98 5.58 9.43 -2.79
N THR A 99 6.06 8.47 -3.57
CA THR A 99 6.91 8.70 -4.73
C THR A 99 6.19 9.51 -5.80
N HIS A 100 4.96 9.12 -6.15
CA HIS A 100 4.18 9.80 -7.19
C HIS A 100 3.65 11.17 -6.73
N ALA A 101 3.24 11.30 -5.46
CA ALA A 101 2.86 12.59 -4.87
C ALA A 101 4.02 13.59 -4.91
N ALA A 102 5.24 13.14 -4.55
CA ALA A 102 6.44 13.98 -4.60
C ALA A 102 6.78 14.44 -6.03
N ALA A 103 6.61 13.58 -7.04
CA ALA A 103 6.79 13.93 -8.45
C ALA A 103 5.82 15.03 -8.92
N GLU A 104 4.60 15.04 -8.36
CA GLU A 104 3.56 16.07 -8.64
C GLU A 104 3.68 17.30 -7.71
N GLY A 105 4.72 17.35 -6.85
CA GLY A 105 4.96 18.49 -5.94
C GLY A 105 4.13 18.47 -4.65
N TYR A 106 3.54 17.32 -4.31
CA TYR A 106 2.79 17.11 -3.07
C TYR A 106 3.62 16.39 -2.00
N ALA A 107 3.47 16.81 -0.76
CA ALA A 107 3.92 16.03 0.40
C ALA A 107 2.85 15.02 0.80
N ILE A 108 3.21 13.98 1.56
CA ILE A 108 2.24 13.11 2.22
C ILE A 108 2.25 13.32 3.73
N THR A 109 1.09 13.19 4.34
CA THR A 109 0.92 13.10 5.79
C THR A 109 0.21 11.79 6.12
N LEU A 110 0.83 10.97 6.98
CA LEU A 110 0.36 9.64 7.31
C LEU A 110 -0.31 9.62 8.68
N ILE A 111 -1.50 9.05 8.77
CA ILE A 111 -2.19 8.77 10.05
C ILE A 111 -2.52 7.27 10.09
N PRO A 112 -1.82 6.49 10.92
CA PRO A 112 -2.21 5.12 11.19
C PRO A 112 -3.42 5.07 12.11
N ILE A 113 -4.27 4.06 11.92
CA ILE A 113 -5.43 3.75 12.77
C ILE A 113 -5.26 2.32 13.27
N ASP A 114 -5.19 2.12 14.58
CA ASP A 114 -4.98 0.79 15.17
C ASP A 114 -6.23 -0.09 15.08
N VAL A 115 -7.42 0.51 15.26
CA VAL A 115 -8.70 -0.21 15.22
C VAL A 115 -9.65 0.49 14.25
N PRO A 116 -10.19 -0.22 13.26
CA PRO A 116 -11.04 0.34 12.23
C PRO A 116 -12.47 0.56 12.70
N THR A 117 -12.69 1.53 13.60
CA THR A 117 -14.01 1.97 14.05
C THR A 117 -14.42 3.27 13.36
N GLN A 118 -15.73 3.56 13.32
CA GLN A 118 -16.25 4.82 12.80
C GLN A 118 -15.60 6.03 13.49
N ASP A 119 -15.47 5.99 14.81
CA ASP A 119 -14.92 7.09 15.61
C ASP A 119 -13.43 7.32 15.28
N ASN A 120 -12.65 6.26 15.12
CA ASN A 120 -11.23 6.35 14.76
C ASN A 120 -11.04 6.89 13.34
N VAL A 121 -11.87 6.46 12.39
CA VAL A 121 -11.84 6.98 11.03
C VAL A 121 -12.23 8.45 11.00
N LEU A 122 -13.34 8.85 11.65
CA LEU A 122 -13.74 10.26 11.75
C LEU A 122 -12.70 11.11 12.47
N GLY A 123 -12.10 10.59 13.53
CA GLY A 123 -10.98 11.22 14.23
C GLY A 123 -9.76 11.46 13.34
N ALA A 124 -9.42 10.48 12.48
CA ALA A 124 -8.34 10.63 11.51
C ALA A 124 -8.67 11.71 10.47
N PHE A 125 -9.89 11.76 9.93
CA PHE A 125 -10.31 12.82 9.02
C PHE A 125 -10.31 14.21 9.67
N THR A 126 -10.79 14.33 10.92
CA THR A 126 -10.72 15.58 11.70
C THR A 126 -9.28 16.05 11.82
N ARG A 127 -8.37 15.14 12.17
CA ARG A 127 -6.94 15.42 12.27
C ARG A 127 -6.31 15.80 10.93
N MET A 128 -6.74 15.19 9.83
CA MET A 128 -6.31 15.59 8.48
C MET A 128 -6.75 17.01 8.14
N GLY A 129 -7.96 17.41 8.54
CA GLY A 129 -8.44 18.79 8.44
C GLY A 129 -7.57 19.78 9.22
N GLU A 130 -7.17 19.45 10.46
CA GLU A 130 -6.25 20.24 11.27
C GLU A 130 -4.85 20.33 10.65
N LEU A 131 -4.38 19.26 10.00
CA LEU A 131 -3.08 19.19 9.30
C LEU A 131 -3.11 19.85 7.93
N ALA A 132 -4.27 20.34 7.51
CA ALA A 132 -4.46 21.09 6.28
C ALA A 132 -4.00 20.29 5.05
N VAL A 133 -4.70 19.20 4.76
CA VAL A 133 -4.49 18.39 3.53
C VAL A 133 -5.50 18.76 2.46
N ASP A 134 -5.12 18.61 1.18
CA ASP A 134 -5.99 18.93 0.03
C ASP A 134 -6.89 17.74 -0.34
N ALA A 135 -6.43 16.52 -0.07
CA ALA A 135 -7.15 15.28 -0.35
C ALA A 135 -6.68 14.15 0.57
N VAL A 136 -7.44 13.06 0.63
CA VAL A 136 -7.14 11.91 1.47
C VAL A 136 -7.18 10.63 0.64
N ILE A 137 -6.15 9.78 0.76
CA ILE A 137 -6.16 8.40 0.29
C ILE A 137 -6.34 7.50 1.51
N VAL A 138 -7.32 6.60 1.44
CA VAL A 138 -7.65 5.68 2.53
C VAL A 138 -7.29 4.26 2.08
N ILE A 139 -6.32 3.65 2.76
CA ILE A 139 -5.93 2.25 2.53
C ILE A 139 -6.66 1.42 3.59
N MET A 140 -7.73 0.75 3.17
CA MET A 140 -8.65 0.08 4.09
C MET A 140 -8.90 -1.36 3.67
N GLU A 141 -8.22 -2.29 4.31
CA GLU A 141 -8.31 -3.74 4.06
C GLU A 141 -9.61 -4.40 4.60
N ILE A 142 -10.58 -3.64 5.10
CA ILE A 142 -11.68 -4.18 5.89
C ILE A 142 -13.03 -3.74 5.34
N HIS A 143 -14.02 -4.63 5.36
CA HIS A 143 -15.42 -4.44 4.93
C HIS A 143 -16.23 -3.35 5.66
N LEU A 144 -15.59 -2.39 6.29
CA LEU A 144 -16.28 -1.36 7.07
C LEU A 144 -17.03 -0.35 6.22
N LEU A 145 -16.51 -0.06 5.02
CA LEU A 145 -17.18 0.85 4.08
C LEU A 145 -18.38 0.17 3.41
N ASP A 146 -18.28 -1.13 3.15
CA ASP A 146 -19.31 -1.90 2.45
C ASP A 146 -20.59 -2.07 3.28
N THR A 147 -20.43 -2.29 4.58
CA THR A 147 -21.56 -2.46 5.52
C THR A 147 -22.24 -1.15 5.89
N GLY A 148 -21.72 0.01 5.43
CA GLY A 148 -22.20 1.32 5.87
C GLY A 148 -21.83 1.65 7.30
N THR A 149 -21.02 0.82 7.95
CA THR A 149 -20.57 1.02 9.36
C THR A 149 -19.64 2.21 9.47
N VAL A 150 -18.85 2.49 8.44
CA VAL A 150 -18.00 3.67 8.34
C VAL A 150 -18.45 4.52 7.16
N GLN A 151 -18.70 5.81 7.41
CA GLN A 151 -19.00 6.80 6.39
C GLN A 151 -17.88 7.84 6.36
N LEU A 152 -17.39 8.13 5.15
CA LEU A 152 -16.40 9.18 4.96
C LEU A 152 -17.08 10.56 4.98
N PRO A 153 -16.40 11.61 5.49
CA PRO A 153 -16.97 12.95 5.55
C PRO A 153 -17.35 13.47 4.15
N PRO A 154 -18.49 14.11 3.97
CA PRO A 154 -18.86 14.72 2.70
C PRO A 154 -17.95 15.92 2.36
N GLY A 155 -17.75 16.18 1.08
CA GLY A 155 -16.99 17.35 0.61
C GLY A 155 -15.47 17.23 0.70
N VAL A 156 -14.94 16.07 1.08
CA VAL A 156 -13.49 15.78 1.06
C VAL A 156 -13.15 15.02 -0.21
N HIS A 157 -12.05 15.40 -0.87
CA HIS A 157 -11.49 14.63 -1.98
C HIS A 157 -10.89 13.34 -1.44
N VAL A 158 -11.50 12.20 -1.80
CA VAL A 158 -11.11 10.89 -1.26
C VAL A 158 -10.97 9.86 -2.36
N VAL A 159 -9.90 9.07 -2.27
CA VAL A 159 -9.72 7.82 -3.02
C VAL A 159 -9.50 6.68 -2.03
N VAL A 160 -10.16 5.57 -2.24
CA VAL A 160 -10.05 4.37 -1.37
C VAL A 160 -9.25 3.29 -2.10
N VAL A 161 -8.46 2.56 -1.36
CA VAL A 161 -7.66 1.42 -1.83
C VAL A 161 -8.08 0.16 -1.09
N ASP A 162 -8.07 -0.97 -1.78
CA ASP A 162 -8.38 -2.30 -1.21
C ASP A 162 -9.76 -2.38 -0.54
N SER A 163 -10.81 -1.96 -1.28
CA SER A 163 -12.18 -1.89 -0.79
C SER A 163 -13.21 -2.24 -1.87
N ASP A 164 -14.38 -2.72 -1.45
CA ASP A 164 -15.55 -2.97 -2.31
C ASP A 164 -16.52 -1.79 -2.41
N ALA A 165 -16.11 -0.63 -1.93
CA ALA A 165 -16.98 0.55 -1.86
C ALA A 165 -17.05 1.36 -3.18
N GLY A 166 -16.77 0.74 -4.32
CA GLY A 166 -16.75 1.40 -5.63
C GLY A 166 -18.10 1.94 -6.12
N ASP A 167 -19.21 1.51 -5.56
CA ASP A 167 -20.54 2.07 -5.80
C ASP A 167 -20.76 3.43 -5.12
N ARG A 168 -19.94 3.78 -4.11
CA ARG A 168 -20.06 4.99 -3.30
C ARG A 168 -18.86 5.91 -3.40
N TYR A 169 -17.68 5.34 -3.64
CA TYR A 169 -16.41 6.07 -3.62
C TYR A 169 -15.59 5.78 -4.89
N SER A 170 -14.64 6.65 -5.16
CA SER A 170 -13.59 6.38 -6.15
C SER A 170 -12.60 5.39 -5.55
N VAL A 171 -12.55 4.18 -6.09
CA VAL A 171 -11.68 3.08 -5.63
C VAL A 171 -10.58 2.82 -6.65
N VAL A 172 -9.37 2.57 -6.18
CA VAL A 172 -8.27 1.96 -6.94
C VAL A 172 -7.91 0.67 -6.25
N ASP A 173 -7.90 -0.44 -6.95
CA ASP A 173 -7.58 -1.73 -6.37
C ASP A 173 -6.79 -2.61 -7.35
N THR A 174 -6.10 -3.62 -6.84
CA THR A 174 -5.52 -4.68 -7.63
C THR A 174 -6.60 -5.69 -8.01
N ASP A 175 -6.55 -6.28 -9.20
CA ASP A 175 -7.44 -7.39 -9.55
C ASP A 175 -7.05 -8.68 -8.81
N GLN A 176 -7.44 -8.72 -7.54
CA GLN A 176 -7.17 -9.83 -6.61
C GLN A 176 -7.76 -11.15 -7.13
N ALA A 177 -8.93 -11.07 -7.75
CA ALA A 177 -9.65 -12.24 -8.22
C ALA A 177 -8.96 -12.86 -9.44
N ASP A 178 -8.55 -12.04 -10.40
CA ASP A 178 -7.85 -12.53 -11.59
C ASP A 178 -6.49 -13.11 -11.23
N GLY A 179 -5.71 -12.45 -10.35
CA GLY A 179 -4.43 -12.99 -9.88
C GLY A 179 -4.56 -14.36 -9.20
N ALA A 180 -5.54 -14.51 -8.31
CA ALA A 180 -5.81 -15.81 -7.67
C ALA A 180 -6.28 -16.86 -8.69
N ARG A 181 -7.07 -16.48 -9.69
CA ARG A 181 -7.46 -17.35 -10.80
C ARG A 181 -6.24 -17.85 -11.56
N GLN A 182 -5.32 -16.96 -11.93
CA GLN A 182 -4.07 -17.32 -12.64
C GLN A 182 -3.23 -18.32 -11.82
N ALA A 183 -3.05 -18.07 -10.51
CA ALA A 183 -2.28 -18.93 -9.62
C ALA A 183 -2.87 -20.35 -9.52
N VAL A 184 -4.19 -20.46 -9.32
CA VAL A 184 -4.87 -21.74 -9.15
C VAL A 184 -4.95 -22.50 -10.48
N GLN A 185 -5.26 -21.80 -11.57
CA GLN A 185 -5.30 -22.40 -12.92
C GLN A 185 -3.94 -22.96 -13.33
N HIS A 186 -2.84 -22.23 -13.07
CA HIS A 186 -1.48 -22.71 -13.31
C HIS A 186 -1.21 -24.07 -12.62
N LEU A 187 -1.61 -24.21 -11.36
CA LEU A 187 -1.43 -25.48 -10.64
C LEU A 187 -2.31 -26.60 -11.20
N LEU A 188 -3.54 -26.30 -11.62
CA LEU A 188 -4.41 -27.28 -12.27
C LEU A 188 -3.87 -27.70 -13.65
N ASP A 189 -3.31 -26.77 -14.42
CA ASP A 189 -2.71 -27.03 -15.74
C ASP A 189 -1.45 -27.90 -15.63
N LEU A 190 -0.72 -27.82 -14.52
CA LEU A 190 0.37 -28.73 -14.19
C LEU A 190 -0.11 -30.15 -13.88
N GLY A 191 -1.41 -30.36 -13.67
CA GLY A 191 -2.00 -31.68 -13.46
C GLY A 191 -2.31 -31.99 -11.99
N HIS A 192 -2.23 -31.02 -11.09
CA HIS A 192 -2.65 -31.24 -9.69
C HIS A 192 -4.15 -31.52 -9.61
N ARG A 193 -4.50 -32.47 -8.76
CA ARG A 193 -5.91 -32.88 -8.57
C ARG A 193 -6.75 -31.79 -7.92
N THR A 194 -6.15 -31.08 -6.98
CA THR A 194 -6.74 -29.93 -6.28
C THR A 194 -5.61 -29.01 -5.82
N VAL A 195 -5.99 -27.84 -5.30
CA VAL A 195 -5.08 -26.83 -4.74
C VAL A 195 -5.55 -26.49 -3.33
N TRP A 196 -4.69 -26.68 -2.35
CA TRP A 196 -4.92 -26.22 -0.99
C TRP A 196 -4.66 -24.71 -0.89
N HIS A 197 -5.26 -24.03 0.08
CA HIS A 197 -5.16 -22.59 0.18
C HIS A 197 -4.87 -22.14 1.62
N VAL A 198 -3.83 -21.32 1.76
CA VAL A 198 -3.58 -20.54 2.97
C VAL A 198 -3.99 -19.10 2.68
N THR A 199 -5.13 -18.71 3.24
CA THR A 199 -5.70 -17.36 3.03
C THR A 199 -5.14 -16.37 4.04
N GLY A 200 -5.32 -15.06 3.77
CA GLY A 200 -5.06 -13.99 4.75
C GLY A 200 -6.11 -13.94 5.87
N PRO A 201 -6.06 -12.90 6.73
CA PRO A 201 -7.03 -12.70 7.79
C PRO A 201 -8.47 -12.73 7.25
N GLN A 202 -9.37 -13.29 8.02
CA GLN A 202 -10.76 -13.46 7.61
C GLN A 202 -11.46 -12.11 7.33
N ALA A 203 -11.04 -11.05 8.00
CA ALA A 203 -11.55 -9.71 7.80
C ALA A 203 -10.93 -8.97 6.60
N SER A 204 -9.85 -9.50 6.00
CA SER A 204 -9.20 -8.86 4.87
C SER A 204 -9.99 -9.02 3.58
N PHE A 205 -10.21 -7.91 2.90
CA PHE A 205 -10.90 -7.85 1.64
C PHE A 205 -10.14 -8.58 0.52
N ALA A 206 -8.83 -8.29 0.38
CA ALA A 206 -7.96 -8.99 -0.56
C ALA A 206 -7.93 -10.49 -0.30
N GLY A 207 -7.80 -10.91 0.98
CA GLY A 207 -7.84 -12.32 1.38
C GLY A 207 -9.14 -13.01 0.98
N GLN A 208 -10.28 -12.35 1.16
CA GLN A 208 -11.59 -12.90 0.78
C GLN A 208 -11.73 -13.03 -0.73
N ARG A 209 -11.34 -12.02 -1.53
CA ARG A 209 -11.41 -12.08 -3.00
C ARG A 209 -10.52 -13.18 -3.56
N ARG A 210 -9.28 -13.31 -3.07
CA ARG A 210 -8.37 -14.42 -3.45
C ARG A 210 -8.99 -15.78 -3.10
N THR A 211 -9.58 -15.92 -1.91
CA THR A 211 -10.24 -17.16 -1.47
C THR A 211 -11.48 -17.50 -2.30
N GLN A 212 -12.30 -16.51 -2.63
CA GLN A 212 -13.47 -16.71 -3.47
C GLN A 212 -13.09 -17.15 -4.87
N ALA A 213 -12.08 -16.52 -5.48
CA ALA A 213 -11.57 -16.89 -6.80
C ALA A 213 -10.97 -18.30 -6.80
N TRP A 214 -10.15 -18.66 -5.79
CA TRP A 214 -9.65 -20.02 -5.62
C TRP A 214 -10.77 -21.07 -5.58
N ARG A 215 -11.83 -20.82 -4.77
CA ARG A 215 -12.99 -21.73 -4.70
C ARG A 215 -13.72 -21.82 -6.02
N ALA A 216 -13.88 -20.69 -6.72
CA ALA A 216 -14.59 -20.65 -8.00
C ALA A 216 -13.85 -21.49 -9.05
N VAL A 217 -12.53 -21.30 -9.22
CA VAL A 217 -11.72 -22.06 -10.19
C VAL A 217 -11.80 -23.57 -9.92
N LEU A 218 -11.68 -24.01 -8.66
CA LEU A 218 -11.77 -25.43 -8.33
C LEU A 218 -13.17 -26.00 -8.65
N ARG A 219 -14.24 -25.28 -8.35
CA ARG A 219 -15.61 -25.70 -8.66
C ARG A 219 -15.88 -25.75 -10.16
N GLU A 220 -15.47 -24.73 -10.90
CA GLU A 220 -15.57 -24.66 -12.36
C GLU A 220 -14.83 -25.83 -13.04
N ALA A 221 -13.67 -26.23 -12.48
CA ALA A 221 -12.91 -27.38 -12.95
C ALA A 221 -13.44 -28.75 -12.43
N GLY A 222 -14.51 -28.76 -11.65
CA GLY A 222 -15.05 -30.00 -11.04
C GLY A 222 -14.07 -30.65 -10.04
N ARG A 223 -13.24 -29.87 -9.38
CA ARG A 223 -12.22 -30.35 -8.45
C ARG A 223 -12.70 -30.24 -7.00
N PRO A 224 -12.24 -31.14 -6.10
CA PRO A 224 -12.50 -30.97 -4.67
C PRO A 224 -12.02 -29.62 -4.17
N VAL A 225 -12.77 -29.00 -3.26
CA VAL A 225 -12.40 -27.74 -2.60
C VAL A 225 -12.03 -28.09 -1.15
N PRO A 226 -10.72 -28.15 -0.81
CA PRO A 226 -10.27 -28.42 0.54
C PRO A 226 -10.69 -27.30 1.52
N PRO A 227 -10.67 -27.54 2.84
CA PRO A 227 -10.76 -26.47 3.83
C PRO A 227 -9.64 -25.45 3.64
N ALA A 228 -9.96 -24.15 3.64
CA ALA A 228 -8.94 -23.12 3.65
C ALA A 228 -8.34 -22.98 5.06
N LEU A 229 -7.02 -22.77 5.15
CA LEU A 229 -6.34 -22.40 6.38
C LEU A 229 -6.20 -20.89 6.46
N TYR A 230 -6.44 -20.32 7.63
CA TYR A 230 -6.37 -18.87 7.82
C TYR A 230 -5.00 -18.48 8.38
N GLY A 231 -4.34 -17.54 7.71
CA GLY A 231 -3.14 -16.86 8.17
C GLY A 231 -3.44 -15.41 8.54
N ASP A 232 -2.39 -14.68 8.85
CA ASP A 232 -2.41 -13.27 9.26
C ASP A 232 -1.43 -12.41 8.45
N TRP A 233 -1.07 -12.87 7.27
CA TRP A 233 -0.06 -12.32 6.35
C TRP A 233 1.39 -12.57 6.78
N SER A 234 1.67 -13.10 7.99
CA SER A 234 3.01 -13.35 8.47
C SER A 234 3.59 -14.69 7.99
N ALA A 235 4.92 -14.77 7.92
CA ALA A 235 5.61 -16.04 7.66
C ALA A 235 5.36 -17.08 8.79
N GLU A 236 5.14 -16.62 10.02
CA GLU A 236 4.82 -17.48 11.17
C GLU A 236 3.49 -18.21 10.95
N SER A 237 2.44 -17.50 10.52
CA SER A 237 1.15 -18.13 10.22
C SER A 237 1.24 -19.08 9.02
N GLY A 238 2.04 -18.73 8.01
CA GLY A 238 2.35 -19.63 6.89
C GLY A 238 3.08 -20.88 7.33
N TYR A 239 4.03 -20.76 8.25
CA TYR A 239 4.74 -21.91 8.84
C TYR A 239 3.79 -22.83 9.61
N ALA A 240 2.94 -22.27 10.46
CA ALA A 240 1.93 -23.04 11.20
C ALA A 240 0.98 -23.80 10.26
N ALA A 241 0.50 -23.15 9.20
CA ALA A 241 -0.32 -23.77 8.16
C ALA A 241 0.45 -24.89 7.43
N GLY A 242 1.74 -24.67 7.13
CA GLY A 242 2.60 -25.64 6.47
C GLY A 242 2.79 -26.93 7.28
N LEU A 243 2.90 -26.85 8.60
CA LEU A 243 2.96 -28.04 9.47
C LEU A 243 1.68 -28.87 9.36
N VAL A 244 0.51 -28.23 9.25
CA VAL A 244 -0.78 -28.91 9.05
C VAL A 244 -0.86 -29.53 7.65
N LEU A 245 -0.45 -28.78 6.61
CA LEU A 245 -0.53 -29.22 5.22
C LEU A 245 0.50 -30.31 4.85
N ALA A 246 1.51 -30.51 5.66
CA ALA A 246 2.47 -31.60 5.48
C ALA A 246 1.91 -32.99 5.86
N GLU A 247 0.80 -33.05 6.59
CA GLU A 247 0.20 -34.33 7.04
C GLU A 247 -0.66 -35.02 5.94
N PRO A 248 -1.55 -34.31 5.18
CA PRO A 248 -2.36 -34.95 4.18
C PRO A 248 -1.54 -35.45 2.97
N PRO A 249 -1.60 -36.75 2.61
CA PRO A 249 -0.80 -37.30 1.51
C PRO A 249 -1.24 -36.79 0.12
N ASP A 250 -2.40 -36.13 0.03
CA ASP A 250 -2.94 -35.57 -1.21
C ASP A 250 -2.67 -34.06 -1.36
N CYS A 251 -1.95 -33.44 -0.40
CA CYS A 251 -1.51 -32.06 -0.50
C CYS A 251 -0.29 -31.96 -1.43
N THR A 252 -0.51 -31.88 -2.73
CA THR A 252 0.55 -31.74 -3.73
C THR A 252 0.70 -30.32 -4.28
N ALA A 253 -0.22 -29.40 -4.00
CA ALA A 253 -0.18 -28.02 -4.46
C ALA A 253 -0.84 -27.10 -3.42
N VAL A 254 -0.19 -25.97 -3.15
CA VAL A 254 -0.65 -24.95 -2.21
C VAL A 254 -0.59 -23.56 -2.87
N PHE A 255 -1.68 -22.82 -2.79
CA PHE A 255 -1.74 -21.40 -3.05
C PHE A 255 -1.71 -20.63 -1.73
N ALA A 256 -0.62 -19.93 -1.46
CA ALA A 256 -0.49 -18.99 -0.34
C ALA A 256 -0.98 -17.61 -0.78
N ALA A 257 -1.80 -16.99 0.04
CA ALA A 257 -2.38 -15.69 -0.31
C ALA A 257 -1.36 -14.53 -0.28
N ASN A 258 -0.14 -14.72 0.24
CA ASN A 258 0.99 -13.81 0.01
C ASN A 258 2.34 -14.55 0.08
N ASP A 259 3.41 -13.86 -0.32
CA ASP A 259 4.76 -14.42 -0.40
C ASP A 259 5.38 -14.67 0.98
N GLN A 260 5.04 -13.88 2.01
CA GLN A 260 5.52 -14.12 3.38
C GLN A 260 4.96 -15.44 3.94
N MET A 261 3.67 -15.70 3.77
CA MET A 261 3.11 -17.00 4.17
C MET A 261 3.70 -18.14 3.32
N ALA A 262 3.96 -17.90 2.02
CA ALA A 262 4.66 -18.89 1.19
C ALA A 262 6.06 -19.19 1.73
N LEU A 263 6.82 -18.20 2.21
CA LEU A 263 8.11 -18.42 2.88
C LEU A 263 7.96 -19.35 4.11
N GLY A 264 6.93 -19.10 4.92
CA GLY A 264 6.62 -19.95 6.07
C GLY A 264 6.30 -21.40 5.67
N LEU A 265 5.50 -21.58 4.60
CA LEU A 265 5.20 -22.90 4.03
C LEU A 265 6.47 -23.64 3.58
N LEU A 266 7.35 -22.96 2.83
CA LEU A 266 8.61 -23.53 2.35
C LEU A 266 9.46 -24.02 3.52
N ARG A 267 9.55 -23.26 4.60
CA ARG A 267 10.26 -23.64 5.82
C ARG A 267 9.64 -24.89 6.49
N ALA A 268 8.32 -24.90 6.66
CA ALA A 268 7.63 -26.02 7.28
C ALA A 268 7.78 -27.32 6.47
N PHE A 269 7.63 -27.26 5.16
CA PHE A 269 7.81 -28.40 4.28
C PHE A 269 9.25 -28.93 4.32
N HIS A 270 10.24 -28.04 4.29
CA HIS A 270 11.64 -28.43 4.44
C HIS A 270 11.92 -29.19 5.75
N GLU A 271 11.41 -28.71 6.88
CA GLU A 271 11.56 -29.36 8.20
C GLU A 271 10.84 -30.70 8.27
N ARG A 272 9.77 -30.90 7.49
CA ARG A 272 9.06 -32.17 7.36
C ARG A 272 9.63 -33.10 6.30
N GLY A 273 10.75 -32.72 5.68
CA GLY A 273 11.43 -33.51 4.64
C GLY A 273 10.73 -33.53 3.29
N LEU A 274 9.76 -32.63 3.08
CA LEU A 274 9.07 -32.45 1.80
C LEU A 274 9.85 -31.49 0.89
N SER A 275 10.08 -31.91 -0.34
CA SER A 275 10.77 -31.14 -1.36
C SER A 275 9.80 -30.29 -2.16
N VAL A 276 10.04 -28.99 -2.24
CA VAL A 276 9.35 -28.08 -3.15
C VAL A 276 10.26 -27.89 -4.38
N PRO A 277 9.76 -28.11 -5.61
CA PRO A 277 8.38 -28.40 -6.00
C PRO A 277 8.02 -29.89 -6.12
N HIS A 278 8.94 -30.82 -5.84
CA HIS A 278 8.78 -32.23 -6.25
C HIS A 278 7.66 -32.96 -5.50
N ASP A 279 7.53 -32.72 -4.20
CA ASP A 279 6.47 -33.32 -3.38
C ASP A 279 5.26 -32.38 -3.29
N VAL A 280 5.50 -31.05 -3.14
CA VAL A 280 4.47 -30.04 -3.03
C VAL A 280 4.85 -28.82 -3.87
N SER A 281 3.98 -28.38 -4.76
CA SER A 281 4.09 -27.12 -5.47
C SER A 281 3.55 -25.96 -4.61
N VAL A 282 4.24 -24.82 -4.62
CA VAL A 282 3.82 -23.63 -3.86
C VAL A 282 3.75 -22.42 -4.79
N VAL A 283 2.62 -21.72 -4.79
CA VAL A 283 2.44 -20.42 -5.45
C VAL A 283 2.15 -19.37 -4.39
N GLY A 284 2.82 -18.21 -4.48
CA GLY A 284 2.60 -17.04 -3.65
C GLY A 284 1.74 -15.97 -4.32
N PHE A 285 1.76 -14.79 -3.72
CA PHE A 285 1.10 -13.58 -4.21
C PHE A 285 1.87 -12.37 -3.69
N ASP A 286 2.02 -11.31 -4.44
CA ASP A 286 2.65 -9.99 -4.25
C ASP A 286 3.89 -9.79 -5.12
N ASP A 287 4.65 -10.84 -5.43
CA ASP A 287 5.95 -10.80 -6.13
C ASP A 287 6.94 -9.85 -5.42
N ILE A 288 7.13 -10.08 -4.11
CA ILE A 288 8.12 -9.30 -3.36
C ILE A 288 9.53 -9.54 -3.93
N PRO A 289 10.46 -8.58 -3.84
CA PRO A 289 11.81 -8.73 -4.37
C PRO A 289 12.53 -9.98 -3.88
N ASP A 290 12.29 -10.37 -2.62
CA ASP A 290 12.90 -11.54 -1.99
C ASP A 290 12.38 -12.88 -2.58
N ALA A 291 11.19 -12.91 -3.18
CA ALA A 291 10.57 -14.12 -3.73
C ALA A 291 11.44 -14.81 -4.80
N ALA A 292 12.22 -14.02 -5.56
CA ALA A 292 13.18 -14.53 -6.54
C ALA A 292 14.38 -15.25 -5.89
N TYR A 293 14.63 -15.02 -4.61
CA TYR A 293 15.76 -15.56 -3.84
C TYR A 293 15.35 -16.58 -2.78
N PHE A 294 14.07 -16.96 -2.73
CA PHE A 294 13.64 -18.09 -1.91
C PHE A 294 14.25 -19.40 -2.43
N VAL A 295 14.23 -20.44 -1.63
CA VAL A 295 14.73 -21.76 -1.98
C VAL A 295 13.59 -22.77 -1.92
N PRO A 296 13.07 -23.17 -3.10
CA PRO A 296 13.35 -22.67 -4.46
C PRO A 296 12.80 -21.26 -4.72
N PRO A 297 13.25 -20.55 -5.81
CA PRO A 297 12.64 -19.29 -6.26
C PRO A 297 11.13 -19.43 -6.44
N LEU A 298 10.37 -18.53 -5.82
CA LEU A 298 8.91 -18.65 -5.68
C LEU A 298 8.17 -18.22 -6.95
N THR A 299 7.34 -19.11 -7.49
CA THR A 299 6.26 -18.76 -8.43
C THR A 299 5.22 -17.96 -7.67
N THR A 300 4.85 -16.78 -8.17
CA THR A 300 3.98 -15.85 -7.43
C THR A 300 3.19 -14.95 -8.39
N VAL A 301 2.13 -14.34 -7.91
CA VAL A 301 1.37 -13.34 -8.66
C VAL A 301 1.95 -11.96 -8.40
N HIS A 302 2.35 -11.27 -9.45
CA HIS A 302 2.83 -9.90 -9.39
C HIS A 302 1.68 -8.91 -9.20
N GLN A 303 1.80 -8.03 -8.20
CA GLN A 303 0.99 -6.84 -8.01
C GLN A 303 1.81 -5.60 -8.37
N ASP A 304 1.30 -4.76 -9.26
CA ASP A 304 1.93 -3.48 -9.59
C ASP A 304 1.52 -2.39 -8.59
N PHE A 305 2.14 -2.41 -7.40
CA PHE A 305 1.93 -1.41 -6.36
C PHE A 305 2.29 0.00 -6.83
N ALA A 306 3.26 0.12 -7.77
CA ALA A 306 3.64 1.41 -8.34
C ALA A 306 2.49 2.02 -9.14
N GLU A 307 1.83 1.22 -9.96
CA GLU A 307 0.66 1.65 -10.74
C GLU A 307 -0.55 1.95 -9.83
N VAL A 308 -0.78 1.15 -8.77
CA VAL A 308 -1.81 1.46 -7.76
C VAL A 308 -1.57 2.84 -7.16
N GLY A 309 -0.36 3.11 -6.67
CA GLY A 309 0.00 4.41 -6.10
C GLY A 309 -0.12 5.56 -7.10
N HIS A 310 0.32 5.33 -8.35
CA HIS A 310 0.18 6.30 -9.45
C HIS A 310 -1.29 6.67 -9.68
N ARG A 311 -2.17 5.69 -9.87
CA ARG A 311 -3.60 5.92 -10.12
C ARG A 311 -4.27 6.61 -8.94
N CYS A 312 -3.93 6.25 -7.70
CA CYS A 312 -4.44 6.93 -6.51
C CYS A 312 -4.12 8.43 -6.54
N VAL A 313 -2.85 8.78 -6.79
CA VAL A 313 -2.41 10.18 -6.85
C VAL A 313 -3.09 10.91 -8.01
N GLN A 314 -3.16 10.31 -9.20
CA GLN A 314 -3.83 10.92 -10.35
C GLN A 314 -5.31 11.20 -10.06
N LYS A 315 -6.03 10.26 -9.44
CA LYS A 315 -7.44 10.43 -9.10
C LYS A 315 -7.67 11.56 -8.08
N VAL A 316 -6.89 11.63 -6.99
CA VAL A 316 -7.05 12.75 -6.04
C VAL A 316 -6.68 14.08 -6.67
N LEU A 317 -5.67 14.15 -7.53
CA LEU A 317 -5.32 15.38 -8.24
C LEU A 317 -6.40 15.83 -9.24
N GLN A 318 -7.08 14.89 -9.89
CA GLN A 318 -8.24 15.18 -10.73
C GLN A 318 -9.38 15.78 -9.92
N GLN A 319 -9.70 15.20 -8.74
CA GLN A 319 -10.72 15.73 -7.82
C GLN A 319 -10.37 17.15 -7.35
N ILE A 320 -9.14 17.38 -6.93
CA ILE A 320 -8.67 18.72 -6.50
C ILE A 320 -8.82 19.75 -7.63
N ARG A 321 -8.45 19.40 -8.86
CA ARG A 321 -8.53 20.31 -10.02
C ARG A 321 -9.99 20.58 -10.43
N ALA A 322 -10.86 19.59 -10.33
CA ALA A 322 -12.30 19.73 -10.63
C ALA A 322 -13.05 20.51 -9.56
N GLY A 323 -12.55 20.55 -8.32
CA GLY A 323 -13.25 21.12 -7.17
C GLY A 323 -14.45 20.30 -6.73
N GLU A 324 -14.55 19.06 -7.17
CA GLU A 324 -15.65 18.13 -6.91
C GLU A 324 -15.13 16.83 -6.34
N GLY A 325 -15.99 16.10 -5.62
CA GLY A 325 -15.69 14.73 -5.15
C GLY A 325 -15.48 13.78 -6.33
N GLY A 326 -14.73 12.69 -6.10
CA GLY A 326 -14.49 11.69 -7.13
C GLY A 326 -15.79 11.00 -7.58
N GLN A 327 -15.86 10.67 -8.86
CA GLN A 327 -16.92 9.82 -9.37
C GLN A 327 -16.78 8.43 -8.74
N PRO A 328 -17.89 7.83 -8.21
CA PRO A 328 -17.88 6.45 -7.79
C PRO A 328 -17.45 5.51 -8.91
N GLY A 329 -16.74 4.47 -8.56
CA GLY A 329 -16.26 3.47 -9.51
C GLY A 329 -14.98 2.80 -9.02
N THR A 330 -14.75 1.57 -9.48
CA THR A 330 -13.54 0.82 -9.19
C THR A 330 -12.64 0.77 -10.42
N ASP A 331 -11.39 1.16 -10.22
CA ASP A 331 -10.31 1.12 -11.20
C ASP A 331 -9.37 -0.02 -10.81
N LEU A 332 -9.40 -1.12 -11.57
CA LEU A 332 -8.61 -2.31 -11.28
C LEU A 332 -7.26 -2.24 -11.99
N VAL A 333 -6.19 -2.46 -11.22
CA VAL A 333 -4.85 -2.67 -11.72
C VAL A 333 -4.67 -4.17 -12.00
N PRO A 334 -4.32 -4.57 -13.23
CA PRO A 334 -4.17 -5.97 -13.59
C PRO A 334 -3.02 -6.63 -12.84
N THR A 335 -3.12 -7.97 -12.70
CA THR A 335 -2.09 -8.82 -12.13
C THR A 335 -1.49 -9.74 -13.19
N SER A 336 -0.34 -10.34 -12.89
CA SER A 336 0.29 -11.33 -13.77
C SER A 336 1.00 -12.41 -12.96
N LEU A 337 0.94 -13.67 -13.44
CA LEU A 337 1.67 -14.77 -12.82
C LEU A 337 3.14 -14.75 -13.27
N VAL A 338 4.05 -14.75 -12.29
CA VAL A 338 5.50 -14.88 -12.50
C VAL A 338 5.91 -16.31 -12.15
N VAL A 339 6.13 -17.14 -13.16
CA VAL A 339 6.52 -18.54 -12.99
C VAL A 339 8.02 -18.63 -12.70
N ARG A 340 8.36 -19.31 -11.58
CA ARG A 340 9.74 -19.61 -11.17
C ARG A 340 9.89 -21.11 -10.91
N SER A 341 10.60 -21.51 -9.86
CA SER A 341 11.00 -22.91 -9.63
C SER A 341 10.24 -23.62 -8.52
N SER A 342 9.23 -23.00 -7.91
CA SER A 342 8.47 -23.58 -6.79
C SER A 342 7.25 -24.40 -7.20
N THR A 343 7.06 -24.62 -8.52
CA THR A 343 5.94 -25.39 -9.07
C THR A 343 6.43 -26.40 -10.09
N ALA A 344 5.85 -27.61 -10.10
CA ALA A 344 6.10 -28.68 -11.06
C ALA A 344 4.87 -29.61 -11.14
N PRO A 345 4.74 -30.45 -12.19
CA PRO A 345 3.73 -31.50 -12.20
C PRO A 345 3.84 -32.42 -10.99
N PRO A 346 2.73 -32.93 -10.43
CA PRO A 346 2.76 -33.84 -9.28
C PRO A 346 3.53 -35.14 -9.61
N ALA A 347 4.31 -35.66 -8.67
CA ALA A 347 5.22 -36.80 -8.84
C ALA A 347 4.52 -38.04 -9.47
N HIS A 348 3.27 -38.31 -9.14
CA HIS A 348 2.51 -39.42 -9.73
C HIS A 348 2.17 -39.26 -11.22
N ALA A 349 2.09 -38.03 -11.72
CA ALA A 349 1.90 -37.78 -13.17
C ALA A 349 3.16 -38.03 -13.98
N ALA A 350 4.34 -37.88 -13.37
CA ALA A 350 5.62 -38.12 -14.02
C ALA A 350 5.89 -39.63 -14.33
N HIS A 351 5.39 -40.53 -13.50
CA HIS A 351 5.53 -41.99 -13.72
C HIS A 351 4.64 -42.49 -14.85
N ALA A 352 3.44 -41.94 -15.04
CA ALA A 352 2.54 -42.33 -16.12
C ALA A 352 3.08 -41.97 -17.53
N ARG A 353 3.90 -40.93 -17.66
CA ARG A 353 4.51 -40.53 -18.94
C ARG A 353 5.78 -41.28 -19.29
N ARG A 354 6.48 -41.91 -18.31
CA ARG A 354 7.67 -42.71 -18.54
C ARG A 354 7.38 -44.20 -18.88
N GLY A 355 6.17 -44.70 -18.48
CA GLY A 355 5.75 -46.08 -18.75
C GLY A 355 5.12 -46.33 -20.14
N GLY A 356 4.95 -45.29 -20.97
CA GLY A 356 4.35 -45.41 -22.30
C GLY A 356 5.31 -45.45 -23.49
N ARG A 357 6.59 -45.71 -23.25
CA ARG A 357 7.59 -46.02 -24.34
C ARG A 357 8.27 -47.36 -24.02
N LEU A 358 7.65 -48.41 -24.40
CA LEU A 358 8.25 -49.71 -24.74
C LEU A 358 7.77 -50.11 -26.13
#